data_f116a1b1a82d9c60fad48ae3e79d8e9d
#
_entry.id   f116a1b1a82d9c60fad48ae3e79d8e9d
#
_cell.length_a   1.000
_cell.length_b   1.000
_cell.length_c   1.000
_cell.angle_alpha   90.00
_cell.angle_beta   90.00
_cell.angle_gamma   90.00
#
_symmetry.space_group_name_H-M   'P 1'
#
loop_
_entity.id
_entity.type
_entity.pdbx_description
1 polymer ?
#
loop_
_entity_poly.entity_id
_entity_poly.type
_entity_poly.pdbx_seq_one_letter_code
_entity_poly.pdbx_strand_id
1 'polypeptide(L)'
;MSFAAEIEAAAAKVEVEAMSDSAQEVVPGRTLHLDGDYAAYFCAGGSETQAATARFITDQRIETATRMAGATRCVIHLTHAASDKGKRFHAATVKPYQGQRQGHKPVNWRFVREYLELAPYKPWDRRLWRDREADDGMGLASNCMNPVRDVVIHTRDKDMRMLPGTHLTWTDYLLVHVPPGAYEVIGADGLVYGTKWFWLQMLQGDSADHIPGLEKHEGKNCGEATAAEMLSGTHSNADAYAVVADAYSGTYGNAWCDRFVEQAALLWIRRTALAPVHEFLSVVPRGHSLARAVRALHDRIQMKEVIAHEATQQD
;
A
#
# COMPACT_ATOMS: atom_id res chain seq x y z
N MET A 1 -12.93 -20.07 4.19
CA MET A 1 -14.00 -19.42 3.39
C MET A 1 -13.35 -18.83 2.15
N SER A 2 -14.01 -18.80 1.00
CA SER A 2 -13.41 -18.17 -0.20
C SER A 2 -13.44 -16.65 -0.06
N PHE A 3 -12.49 -15.96 -0.68
CA PHE A 3 -12.42 -14.49 -0.72
C PHE A 3 -13.74 -13.83 -1.18
N ALA A 4 -14.48 -14.49 -2.09
CA ALA A 4 -15.81 -14.06 -2.51
C ALA A 4 -16.84 -14.11 -1.39
N ALA A 5 -16.82 -15.14 -0.54
CA ALA A 5 -17.72 -15.27 0.60
C ALA A 5 -17.41 -14.25 1.72
N GLU A 6 -16.14 -13.85 1.86
CA GLU A 6 -15.74 -12.78 2.79
C GLU A 6 -16.22 -11.41 2.30
N ILE A 7 -16.15 -11.16 0.96
CA ILE A 7 -16.69 -9.93 0.36
C ILE A 7 -18.20 -9.86 0.52
N GLU A 8 -18.91 -10.95 0.30
CA GLU A 8 -20.37 -11.02 0.41
C GLU A 8 -20.83 -10.86 1.87
N ALA A 9 -20.12 -11.48 2.81
CA ALA A 9 -20.38 -11.32 4.25
C ALA A 9 -20.05 -9.91 4.74
N ALA A 10 -18.97 -9.28 4.22
CA ALA A 10 -18.62 -7.91 4.54
C ALA A 10 -19.61 -6.90 3.94
N ALA A 11 -20.08 -7.12 2.71
CA ALA A 11 -21.10 -6.29 2.08
C ALA A 11 -22.44 -6.37 2.82
N ALA A 12 -22.89 -7.57 3.22
CA ALA A 12 -24.11 -7.75 4.01
C ALA A 12 -24.03 -7.12 5.41
N LYS A 13 -22.84 -7.14 6.05
CA LYS A 13 -22.61 -6.45 7.33
C LYS A 13 -22.68 -4.93 7.20
N VAL A 14 -22.21 -4.38 6.11
CA VAL A 14 -22.26 -2.92 5.83
C VAL A 14 -23.69 -2.40 5.71
N GLU A 15 -24.64 -3.21 5.20
CA GLU A 15 -26.06 -2.83 5.15
C GLU A 15 -26.72 -2.73 6.54
N VAL A 16 -26.24 -3.48 7.53
CA VAL A 16 -26.85 -3.54 8.87
C VAL A 16 -26.18 -2.56 9.86
N GLU A 17 -24.88 -2.31 9.74
CA GLU A 17 -24.11 -1.49 10.70
C GLU A 17 -23.92 -0.03 10.27
N ALA A 18 -24.28 0.37 9.04
CA ALA A 18 -24.21 1.76 8.55
C ALA A 18 -25.16 2.73 9.28
N MET A 19 -25.90 2.30 10.25
CA MET A 19 -26.84 3.08 11.06
C MET A 19 -26.34 3.42 12.48
N SER A 20 -25.09 3.21 12.81
CA SER A 20 -24.55 3.75 14.06
C SER A 20 -24.33 5.26 13.92
N ASP A 21 -25.03 5.98 14.73
CA ASP A 21 -25.29 7.44 14.71
C ASP A 21 -24.10 8.32 15.14
N SER A 22 -22.87 7.83 15.04
CA SER A 22 -21.65 8.57 15.42
C SER A 22 -20.87 9.07 14.19
N ALA A 23 -21.49 9.96 13.42
CA ALA A 23 -20.71 10.75 12.45
C ALA A 23 -19.58 11.49 13.20
N GLN A 24 -18.34 11.35 12.69
CA GLN A 24 -17.22 12.11 13.24
C GLN A 24 -17.44 13.61 13.05
N GLU A 25 -16.96 14.40 14.00
CA GLU A 25 -16.94 15.85 13.84
C GLU A 25 -16.20 16.23 12.55
N VAL A 26 -16.82 17.11 11.75
CA VAL A 26 -16.22 17.58 10.50
C VAL A 26 -15.01 18.45 10.81
N VAL A 27 -13.85 18.06 10.27
CA VAL A 27 -12.60 18.82 10.39
C VAL A 27 -12.40 19.62 9.09
N PRO A 28 -12.49 20.97 9.17
CA PRO A 28 -12.32 21.81 7.98
C PRO A 28 -10.96 21.59 7.31
N GLY A 29 -11.00 21.37 5.99
CA GLY A 29 -9.80 21.10 5.17
C GLY A 29 -9.36 19.64 5.14
N ARG A 30 -9.93 18.77 5.98
CA ARG A 30 -9.60 17.34 5.96
C ARG A 30 -10.07 16.69 4.67
N THR A 31 -9.20 15.86 4.10
CA THR A 31 -9.45 15.13 2.84
C THR A 31 -9.36 13.62 3.09
N LEU A 32 -10.38 12.89 2.66
CA LEU A 32 -10.33 11.43 2.53
C LEU A 32 -9.57 11.06 1.27
N HIS A 33 -8.51 10.27 1.39
CA HIS A 33 -7.79 9.64 0.30
C HIS A 33 -8.21 8.17 0.22
N LEU A 34 -9.00 7.84 -0.81
CA LEU A 34 -9.55 6.50 -1.02
C LEU A 34 -8.72 5.73 -2.03
N ASP A 35 -8.38 4.51 -1.71
CA ASP A 35 -7.82 3.53 -2.62
C ASP A 35 -8.89 3.08 -3.63
N GLY A 36 -8.86 3.66 -4.82
CA GLY A 36 -9.82 3.37 -5.89
C GLY A 36 -9.58 2.01 -6.55
N ASP A 37 -8.35 1.51 -6.55
CA ASP A 37 -8.03 0.20 -7.12
C ASP A 37 -8.67 -0.90 -6.26
N TYR A 38 -8.55 -0.82 -4.94
CA TYR A 38 -9.22 -1.75 -4.03
C TYR A 38 -10.74 -1.54 -4.02
N ALA A 39 -11.22 -0.30 -3.99
CA ALA A 39 -12.64 0.01 -4.03
C ALA A 39 -13.33 -0.58 -5.26
N ALA A 40 -12.65 -0.59 -6.43
CA ALA A 40 -13.20 -1.20 -7.65
C ALA A 40 -13.40 -2.72 -7.51
N TYR A 41 -12.55 -3.40 -6.75
CA TYR A 41 -12.74 -4.81 -6.43
C TYR A 41 -13.88 -5.04 -5.44
N PHE A 42 -13.87 -4.30 -4.34
CA PHE A 42 -14.81 -4.47 -3.25
C PHE A 42 -16.26 -4.14 -3.69
N CYS A 43 -16.46 -2.99 -4.35
CA CYS A 43 -17.78 -2.51 -4.73
C CYS A 43 -18.35 -3.23 -5.97
N ALA A 44 -17.55 -4.01 -6.68
CA ALA A 44 -18.04 -4.81 -7.81
C ALA A 44 -19.05 -5.90 -7.39
N GLY A 45 -19.03 -6.31 -6.14
CA GLY A 45 -19.94 -7.34 -5.61
C GLY A 45 -19.68 -8.74 -6.13
N GLY A 46 -20.60 -9.65 -5.85
CA GLY A 46 -20.55 -11.04 -6.31
C GLY A 46 -21.03 -11.21 -7.75
N SER A 47 -21.12 -12.49 -8.19
CA SER A 47 -21.53 -12.87 -9.57
C SER A 47 -22.94 -12.40 -9.95
N GLU A 48 -23.85 -12.33 -8.97
CA GLU A 48 -25.26 -11.93 -9.17
C GLU A 48 -25.48 -10.43 -9.00
N THR A 49 -24.46 -9.67 -8.65
CA THR A 49 -24.59 -8.22 -8.45
C THR A 49 -24.79 -7.51 -9.78
N GLN A 50 -25.87 -6.75 -9.92
CA GLN A 50 -26.11 -5.92 -11.11
C GLN A 50 -25.18 -4.70 -11.12
N ALA A 51 -24.81 -4.20 -12.29
CA ALA A 51 -23.94 -3.04 -12.44
C ALA A 51 -24.50 -1.78 -11.74
N ALA A 52 -25.83 -1.56 -11.80
CA ALA A 52 -26.47 -0.45 -11.09
C ALA A 52 -26.31 -0.56 -9.57
N THR A 53 -26.42 -1.77 -9.02
CA THR A 53 -26.20 -2.04 -7.60
C THR A 53 -24.75 -1.82 -7.23
N ALA A 54 -23.80 -2.30 -8.04
CA ALA A 54 -22.36 -2.08 -7.82
C ALA A 54 -22.02 -0.57 -7.80
N ARG A 55 -22.62 0.22 -8.69
CA ARG A 55 -22.50 1.68 -8.68
C ARG A 55 -23.05 2.30 -7.39
N PHE A 56 -24.24 1.88 -6.99
CA PHE A 56 -24.87 2.37 -5.75
C PHE A 56 -23.99 2.06 -4.52
N ILE A 57 -23.49 0.83 -4.41
CA ILE A 57 -22.56 0.42 -3.34
C ILE A 57 -21.31 1.30 -3.35
N THR A 58 -20.80 1.64 -4.54
CA THR A 58 -19.61 2.51 -4.67
C THR A 58 -19.89 3.92 -4.15
N ASP A 59 -21.01 4.52 -4.57
CA ASP A 59 -21.40 5.87 -4.11
C ASP A 59 -21.62 5.88 -2.59
N GLN A 60 -22.33 4.89 -2.05
CA GLN A 60 -22.57 4.75 -0.60
C GLN A 60 -21.27 4.55 0.20
N ARG A 61 -20.34 3.75 -0.32
CA ARG A 61 -19.03 3.55 0.34
C ARG A 61 -18.26 4.86 0.43
N ILE A 62 -18.18 5.61 -0.66
CA ILE A 62 -17.44 6.89 -0.71
C ILE A 62 -18.07 7.91 0.24
N GLU A 63 -19.40 8.04 0.21
CA GLU A 63 -20.14 8.96 1.08
C GLU A 63 -19.96 8.60 2.56
N THR A 64 -20.16 7.32 2.91
CA THR A 64 -20.02 6.84 4.28
C THR A 64 -18.58 7.03 4.77
N ALA A 65 -17.58 6.63 4.00
CA ALA A 65 -16.18 6.80 4.38
C ALA A 65 -15.81 8.29 4.55
N THR A 66 -16.32 9.17 3.69
CA THR A 66 -16.07 10.62 3.80
C THR A 66 -16.66 11.17 5.09
N ARG A 67 -17.89 10.79 5.43
CA ARG A 67 -18.57 11.17 6.68
C ARG A 67 -17.86 10.60 7.90
N MET A 68 -17.51 9.33 7.89
CA MET A 68 -16.82 8.66 9.01
C MET A 68 -15.39 9.18 9.22
N ALA A 69 -14.77 9.69 8.17
CA ALA A 69 -13.48 10.39 8.25
C ALA A 69 -13.58 11.81 8.86
N GLY A 70 -14.78 12.37 8.99
CA GLY A 70 -14.97 13.80 9.27
C GLY A 70 -14.35 14.69 8.17
N ALA A 71 -14.29 14.21 6.93
CA ALA A 71 -13.63 14.91 5.83
C ALA A 71 -14.61 15.80 5.05
N THR A 72 -14.08 16.92 4.52
CA THR A 72 -14.81 17.85 3.66
C THR A 72 -14.61 17.58 2.17
N ARG A 73 -13.63 16.73 1.82
CA ARG A 73 -13.27 16.33 0.45
C ARG A 73 -12.95 14.86 0.40
N CYS A 74 -13.17 14.25 -0.77
CA CYS A 74 -12.69 12.91 -1.08
C CYS A 74 -11.87 12.96 -2.37
N VAL A 75 -10.70 12.30 -2.36
CA VAL A 75 -9.85 12.09 -3.53
C VAL A 75 -9.67 10.59 -3.73
N ILE A 76 -10.08 10.10 -4.88
CA ILE A 76 -9.92 8.69 -5.27
C ILE A 76 -8.61 8.54 -6.03
N HIS A 77 -7.75 7.64 -5.56
CA HIS A 77 -6.48 7.32 -6.20
C HIS A 77 -6.62 6.05 -7.03
N LEU A 78 -6.14 6.10 -8.25
CA LEU A 78 -6.24 5.01 -9.23
C LEU A 78 -4.89 4.84 -9.94
N THR A 79 -4.44 3.61 -10.10
CA THR A 79 -3.28 3.29 -10.93
C THR A 79 -3.70 3.24 -12.40
N HIS A 80 -3.11 4.04 -13.27
CA HIS A 80 -3.40 4.01 -14.70
C HIS A 80 -2.99 2.66 -15.31
N ALA A 81 -3.74 2.17 -16.29
CA ALA A 81 -3.45 0.89 -16.95
C ALA A 81 -2.04 0.81 -17.56
N ALA A 82 -1.53 1.95 -18.07
CA ALA A 82 -0.17 2.08 -18.59
C ALA A 82 0.83 2.63 -17.55
N SER A 83 0.56 2.48 -16.25
CA SER A 83 1.48 2.90 -15.21
C SER A 83 2.74 2.02 -15.22
N ASP A 84 3.91 2.64 -15.10
CA ASP A 84 5.18 1.94 -14.90
C ASP A 84 5.38 1.44 -13.45
N LYS A 85 4.38 1.68 -12.60
CA LYS A 85 4.35 1.30 -11.18
C LYS A 85 5.60 1.70 -10.40
N GLY A 86 6.12 2.89 -10.74
CA GLY A 86 7.34 3.40 -10.12
C GLY A 86 8.55 2.51 -10.38
N LYS A 87 8.62 1.85 -11.54
CA LYS A 87 9.71 0.96 -11.96
C LYS A 87 9.87 -0.33 -11.14
N ARG A 88 8.87 -0.73 -10.33
CA ARG A 88 8.96 -1.96 -9.50
C ARG A 88 9.19 -3.21 -10.36
N PHE A 89 8.62 -3.31 -11.56
CA PHE A 89 8.89 -4.41 -12.49
C PHE A 89 10.36 -4.51 -12.92
N HIS A 90 11.04 -3.36 -13.05
CA HIS A 90 12.46 -3.34 -13.40
C HIS A 90 13.37 -3.59 -12.18
N ALA A 91 12.91 -3.20 -10.99
CA ALA A 91 13.63 -3.42 -9.73
C ALA A 91 13.68 -4.91 -9.36
N ALA A 92 12.61 -5.64 -9.58
CA ALA A 92 12.46 -7.04 -9.19
C ALA A 92 13.36 -7.99 -10.01
N THR A 93 14.12 -8.86 -9.31
CA THR A 93 14.98 -9.90 -9.93
C THR A 93 14.78 -11.26 -9.29
N VAL A 94 14.44 -11.32 -8.01
CA VAL A 94 14.27 -12.58 -7.26
C VAL A 94 12.99 -13.30 -7.71
N LYS A 95 11.90 -12.55 -7.76
CA LYS A 95 10.61 -12.99 -8.29
C LYS A 95 9.99 -11.84 -9.09
N PRO A 96 9.23 -12.13 -10.15
CA PRO A 96 8.53 -11.09 -10.90
C PRO A 96 7.56 -10.34 -9.98
N TYR A 97 7.67 -9.02 -9.90
CA TYR A 97 6.74 -8.20 -9.12
C TYR A 97 5.31 -8.43 -9.60
N GLN A 98 4.38 -8.72 -8.68
CA GLN A 98 2.99 -9.08 -8.97
C GLN A 98 2.80 -10.26 -9.95
N GLY A 99 3.82 -11.08 -10.16
CA GLY A 99 3.83 -12.14 -11.18
C GLY A 99 2.79 -13.25 -10.96
N GLN A 100 2.24 -13.37 -9.76
CA GLN A 100 1.19 -14.33 -9.41
C GLN A 100 -0.23 -13.75 -9.44
N ARG A 101 -0.41 -12.47 -9.79
CA ARG A 101 -1.73 -11.84 -9.89
C ARG A 101 -2.51 -12.33 -11.12
N GLN A 102 -2.87 -13.61 -11.12
CA GLN A 102 -3.74 -14.25 -12.11
C GLN A 102 -5.21 -14.33 -11.65
N GLY A 103 -5.57 -13.61 -10.58
CA GLY A 103 -6.87 -13.69 -9.95
C GLY A 103 -8.02 -13.29 -10.88
N HIS A 104 -9.12 -14.06 -10.81
CA HIS A 104 -10.36 -13.72 -11.49
C HIS A 104 -10.89 -12.39 -10.93
N LYS A 105 -11.14 -11.42 -11.81
CA LYS A 105 -11.75 -10.15 -11.42
C LYS A 105 -13.26 -10.34 -11.26
N PRO A 106 -13.92 -9.71 -10.26
CA PRO A 106 -15.37 -9.71 -10.16
C PRO A 106 -16.05 -9.23 -11.44
N VAL A 107 -17.25 -9.71 -11.73
CA VAL A 107 -17.98 -9.41 -12.98
C VAL A 107 -18.07 -7.91 -13.25
N ASN A 108 -18.41 -7.12 -12.23
CA ASN A 108 -18.58 -5.67 -12.39
C ASN A 108 -17.29 -4.88 -12.15
N TRP A 109 -16.13 -5.54 -11.95
CA TRP A 109 -14.88 -4.82 -11.64
C TRP A 109 -14.54 -3.75 -12.68
N ARG A 110 -14.63 -4.12 -13.97
CA ARG A 110 -14.34 -3.18 -15.07
C ARG A 110 -15.31 -2.00 -15.07
N PHE A 111 -16.59 -2.26 -14.89
CA PHE A 111 -17.63 -1.23 -14.83
C PHE A 111 -17.38 -0.24 -13.67
N VAL A 112 -17.14 -0.75 -12.45
CA VAL A 112 -16.86 0.09 -11.28
C VAL A 112 -15.57 0.87 -11.47
N ARG A 113 -14.52 0.23 -12.03
CA ARG A 113 -13.26 0.90 -12.32
C ARG A 113 -13.45 2.07 -13.29
N GLU A 114 -14.13 1.87 -14.40
CA GLU A 114 -14.44 2.90 -15.37
C GLU A 114 -15.32 4.00 -14.75
N TYR A 115 -16.27 3.62 -13.90
CA TYR A 115 -17.10 4.56 -13.16
C TYR A 115 -16.27 5.47 -12.24
N LEU A 116 -15.38 4.92 -11.45
CA LEU A 116 -14.48 5.70 -10.59
C LEU A 116 -13.56 6.62 -11.40
N GLU A 117 -13.14 6.18 -12.57
CA GLU A 117 -12.19 6.91 -13.43
C GLU A 117 -12.88 8.01 -14.26
N LEU A 118 -14.08 7.78 -14.76
CA LEU A 118 -14.69 8.59 -15.81
C LEU A 118 -15.99 9.30 -15.43
N ALA A 119 -16.70 8.90 -14.35
CA ALA A 119 -18.01 9.45 -14.04
C ALA A 119 -17.97 10.98 -13.88
N PRO A 120 -18.78 11.74 -14.64
CA PRO A 120 -18.82 13.20 -14.55
C PRO A 120 -19.59 13.66 -13.30
N TYR A 121 -19.33 14.90 -12.87
CA TYR A 121 -20.12 15.63 -11.86
C TYR A 121 -20.31 14.88 -10.54
N LYS A 122 -19.22 14.24 -10.04
CA LYS A 122 -19.22 13.56 -8.75
C LYS A 122 -18.69 14.47 -7.63
N PRO A 123 -19.15 14.25 -6.38
CA PRO A 123 -18.69 15.03 -5.23
C PRO A 123 -17.29 14.64 -4.76
N TRP A 124 -16.53 13.95 -5.57
CA TRP A 124 -15.13 13.57 -5.30
C TRP A 124 -14.20 13.96 -6.43
N ASP A 125 -12.96 14.23 -6.07
CA ASP A 125 -11.86 14.36 -7.01
C ASP A 125 -11.24 13.00 -7.32
N ARG A 126 -10.45 12.90 -8.39
CA ARG A 126 -9.69 11.69 -8.73
C ARG A 126 -8.28 12.02 -9.15
N ARG A 127 -7.39 11.07 -8.86
CA ARG A 127 -5.98 11.09 -9.30
C ARG A 127 -5.65 9.79 -10.00
N LEU A 128 -5.31 9.89 -11.27
CA LEU A 128 -4.92 8.75 -12.11
C LEU A 128 -3.41 8.78 -12.31
N TRP A 129 -2.71 7.83 -11.68
CA TRP A 129 -1.26 7.79 -11.60
C TRP A 129 -0.64 6.98 -12.73
N ARG A 130 0.29 7.57 -13.49
CA ARG A 130 0.99 6.94 -14.62
C ARG A 130 2.42 6.55 -14.28
N ASP A 131 3.08 7.31 -13.41
CA ASP A 131 4.48 7.18 -13.02
C ASP A 131 4.67 6.38 -11.71
N ARG A 132 3.59 5.99 -11.07
CA ARG A 132 3.54 5.27 -9.77
C ARG A 132 2.24 4.52 -9.61
N GLU A 133 2.13 3.74 -8.53
CA GLU A 133 0.86 3.13 -8.12
C GLU A 133 -0.01 4.11 -7.33
N ALA A 134 -1.29 3.80 -7.17
CA ALA A 134 -2.23 4.60 -6.38
C ALA A 134 -1.73 4.77 -4.94
N ASP A 135 -1.12 3.73 -4.38
CA ASP A 135 -0.55 3.70 -3.03
C ASP A 135 0.57 4.73 -2.83
N ASP A 136 1.51 4.83 -3.79
CA ASP A 136 2.52 5.89 -3.79
C ASP A 136 1.87 7.29 -3.91
N GLY A 137 0.76 7.38 -4.64
CA GLY A 137 -0.01 8.62 -4.75
C GLY A 137 -0.67 9.03 -3.43
N MET A 138 -1.17 8.06 -2.67
CA MET A 138 -1.68 8.27 -1.31
C MET A 138 -0.53 8.57 -0.35
N GLY A 139 0.64 7.91 -0.51
CA GLY A 139 1.87 8.21 0.20
C GLY A 139 2.33 9.66 0.02
N LEU A 140 2.26 10.18 -1.21
CA LEU A 140 2.54 11.58 -1.49
C LEU A 140 1.56 12.53 -0.76
N ALA A 141 0.27 12.17 -0.72
CA ALA A 141 -0.73 12.95 0.01
C ALA A 141 -0.46 12.95 1.53
N SER A 142 0.01 11.82 2.09
CA SER A 142 0.35 11.70 3.51
C SER A 142 1.59 12.50 3.92
N ASN A 143 2.42 12.92 2.97
CA ASN A 143 3.62 13.72 3.22
C ASN A 143 3.31 15.23 3.31
N CYS A 144 2.21 15.61 3.94
CA CYS A 144 1.83 16.99 4.18
C CYS A 144 2.30 17.46 5.57
N MET A 145 2.24 18.77 5.83
CA MET A 145 2.71 19.36 7.10
C MET A 145 1.88 18.92 8.33
N ASN A 146 0.63 18.55 8.15
CA ASN A 146 -0.26 18.11 9.23
C ASN A 146 -1.06 16.87 8.83
N PRO A 147 -0.37 15.72 8.60
CA PRO A 147 -1.01 14.53 8.04
C PRO A 147 -2.09 13.95 8.96
N VAL A 148 -1.93 14.01 10.27
CA VAL A 148 -2.92 13.46 11.22
C VAL A 148 -4.23 14.24 11.18
N ARG A 149 -4.16 15.56 10.94
CA ARG A 149 -5.36 16.41 10.87
C ARG A 149 -6.00 16.39 9.48
N ASP A 150 -5.18 16.51 8.44
CA ASP A 150 -5.66 16.91 7.12
C ASP A 150 -5.82 15.74 6.16
N VAL A 151 -5.20 14.58 6.47
CA VAL A 151 -5.22 13.38 5.63
C VAL A 151 -5.89 12.22 6.34
N VAL A 152 -6.87 11.62 5.69
CA VAL A 152 -7.44 10.32 6.10
C VAL A 152 -7.26 9.33 4.97
N ILE A 153 -6.57 8.24 5.24
CA ILE A 153 -6.30 7.14 4.32
C ILE A 153 -7.37 6.07 4.52
N HIS A 154 -8.07 5.67 3.46
CA HIS A 154 -9.06 4.60 3.50
C HIS A 154 -8.74 3.53 2.46
N THR A 155 -8.20 2.42 2.92
CA THR A 155 -7.82 1.26 2.13
C THR A 155 -7.84 0.00 2.99
N ARG A 156 -7.90 -1.17 2.36
CA ARG A 156 -7.63 -2.46 3.00
C ARG A 156 -6.20 -2.92 2.75
N ASP A 157 -5.44 -2.19 1.93
CA ASP A 157 -4.06 -2.54 1.68
C ASP A 157 -3.22 -2.33 2.95
N LYS A 158 -2.64 -3.43 3.43
CA LYS A 158 -1.83 -3.45 4.64
C LYS A 158 -0.54 -2.63 4.51
N ASP A 159 -0.03 -2.46 3.28
CA ASP A 159 1.23 -1.77 3.02
C ASP A 159 1.14 -0.30 3.40
N MET A 160 -0.07 0.26 3.32
CA MET A 160 -0.33 1.64 3.71
C MET A 160 -0.14 1.92 5.20
N ARG A 161 -0.12 0.90 6.07
CA ARG A 161 0.10 1.07 7.52
C ARG A 161 1.43 1.75 7.87
N MET A 162 2.42 1.73 6.97
CA MET A 162 3.68 2.46 7.17
C MET A 162 3.58 3.98 7.00
N LEU A 163 2.45 4.49 6.51
CA LEU A 163 2.28 5.93 6.23
C LEU A 163 1.86 6.72 7.47
N PRO A 164 2.35 7.97 7.63
CA PRO A 164 1.75 8.90 8.55
C PRO A 164 0.38 9.36 8.06
N GLY A 165 -0.45 9.79 8.99
CA GLY A 165 -1.81 10.26 8.70
C GLY A 165 -2.84 9.61 9.61
N THR A 166 -4.10 9.90 9.36
CA THR A 166 -5.19 9.18 9.99
C THR A 166 -5.64 8.06 9.07
N HIS A 167 -5.61 6.82 9.55
CA HIS A 167 -6.14 5.68 8.81
C HIS A 167 -7.58 5.42 9.26
N LEU A 168 -8.49 5.29 8.32
CA LEU A 168 -9.85 4.85 8.52
C LEU A 168 -9.92 3.37 8.12
N THR A 169 -10.16 2.47 9.07
CA THR A 169 -10.22 1.04 8.78
C THR A 169 -11.33 0.74 7.79
N TRP A 170 -11.12 -0.27 6.94
CA TRP A 170 -12.03 -0.54 5.82
C TRP A 170 -13.41 -1.06 6.25
N THR A 171 -13.45 -1.89 7.28
CA THR A 171 -14.68 -2.58 7.70
C THR A 171 -15.42 -1.81 8.80
N ASP A 172 -14.69 -1.42 9.84
CA ASP A 172 -15.28 -0.94 11.09
C ASP A 172 -15.23 0.58 11.23
N TYR A 173 -14.62 1.28 10.25
CA TYR A 173 -14.44 2.73 10.23
C TYR A 173 -13.78 3.29 11.50
N LEU A 174 -12.86 2.53 12.09
CA LEU A 174 -12.06 2.99 13.21
C LEU A 174 -10.97 3.95 12.74
N LEU A 175 -10.72 5.01 13.50
CA LEU A 175 -9.65 5.95 13.22
C LEU A 175 -8.38 5.56 13.98
N VAL A 176 -7.28 5.45 13.24
CA VAL A 176 -5.94 5.23 13.78
C VAL A 176 -5.04 6.40 13.38
N HIS A 177 -4.53 7.14 14.36
CA HIS A 177 -3.68 8.29 14.13
C HIS A 177 -2.21 7.91 14.17
N VAL A 178 -1.50 8.08 13.05
CA VAL A 178 -0.06 7.78 12.90
C VAL A 178 0.70 9.10 12.73
N PRO A 179 1.40 9.58 13.75
CA PRO A 179 2.21 10.80 13.65
C PRO A 179 3.35 10.67 12.64
N PRO A 180 3.80 11.80 12.04
CA PRO A 180 5.03 11.79 11.22
C PRO A 180 6.22 11.25 11.99
N GLY A 181 6.97 10.34 11.37
CA GLY A 181 8.16 9.73 11.97
C GLY A 181 7.86 8.67 13.05
N ALA A 182 6.61 8.35 13.32
CA ALA A 182 6.26 7.27 14.25
C ALA A 182 6.89 5.95 13.78
N TYR A 183 7.61 5.32 14.71
CA TYR A 183 8.15 3.97 14.50
C TYR A 183 7.05 2.93 14.66
N GLU A 184 6.33 2.96 15.76
CA GLU A 184 5.27 2.01 16.08
C GLU A 184 4.06 2.73 16.67
N VAL A 185 2.88 2.41 16.16
CA VAL A 185 1.58 2.76 16.73
C VAL A 185 0.74 1.48 16.69
N ILE A 186 0.17 1.10 17.82
CA ILE A 186 -0.84 0.04 17.87
C ILE A 186 -2.20 0.68 17.65
N GLY A 187 -2.86 0.30 16.57
CA GLY A 187 -4.18 0.81 16.23
C GLY A 187 -5.29 0.29 17.13
N ALA A 188 -6.44 0.94 17.07
CA ALA A 188 -7.66 0.46 17.76
C ALA A 188 -8.13 -0.92 17.24
N ASP A 189 -7.71 -1.28 16.03
CA ASP A 189 -7.88 -2.60 15.40
C ASP A 189 -6.86 -3.65 15.87
N GLY A 190 -5.94 -3.27 16.77
CA GLY A 190 -4.87 -4.13 17.28
C GLY A 190 -3.69 -4.32 16.32
N LEU A 191 -3.68 -3.64 15.17
CA LEU A 191 -2.63 -3.80 14.16
C LEU A 191 -1.47 -2.80 14.36
N VAL A 192 -0.30 -3.19 13.84
CA VAL A 192 0.91 -2.35 13.87
C VAL A 192 0.88 -1.36 12.73
N TYR A 193 1.09 -0.09 13.04
CA TYR A 193 1.25 1.04 12.12
C TYR A 193 2.61 1.73 12.36
N GLY A 194 2.97 2.64 11.44
CA GLY A 194 4.26 3.33 11.46
C GLY A 194 5.35 2.56 10.71
N THR A 195 6.59 3.05 10.79
CA THR A 195 7.68 2.48 10.01
C THR A 195 8.10 1.08 10.46
N LYS A 196 7.71 0.64 11.65
CA LYS A 196 7.87 -0.77 12.08
C LYS A 196 7.18 -1.74 11.14
N TRP A 197 6.02 -1.36 10.55
CA TRP A 197 5.33 -2.18 9.57
C TRP A 197 6.19 -2.48 8.34
N PHE A 198 6.92 -1.50 7.82
CA PHE A 198 7.89 -1.72 6.75
C PHE A 198 8.96 -2.76 7.13
N TRP A 199 9.51 -2.68 8.35
CA TRP A 199 10.52 -3.62 8.82
C TRP A 199 9.97 -5.04 9.00
N LEU A 200 8.73 -5.18 9.46
CA LEU A 200 8.03 -6.46 9.50
C LEU A 200 7.91 -7.07 8.09
N GLN A 201 7.53 -6.26 7.10
CA GLN A 201 7.45 -6.72 5.72
C GLN A 201 8.81 -7.07 5.12
N MET A 202 9.89 -6.38 5.48
CA MET A 202 11.24 -6.76 5.08
C MET A 202 11.59 -8.19 5.50
N LEU A 203 11.07 -8.65 6.62
CA LEU A 203 11.26 -10.02 7.12
C LEU A 203 10.25 -11.01 6.51
N GLN A 204 8.95 -10.72 6.63
CA GLN A 204 7.90 -11.67 6.22
C GLN A 204 7.59 -11.65 4.72
N GLY A 205 8.03 -10.62 4.00
CA GLY A 205 7.68 -10.39 2.61
C GLY A 205 6.24 -9.94 2.39
N ASP A 206 5.84 -9.92 1.12
CA ASP A 206 4.47 -9.72 0.70
C ASP A 206 4.05 -10.73 -0.37
N SER A 207 3.21 -11.67 0.02
CA SER A 207 2.72 -12.70 -0.89
C SER A 207 1.80 -12.14 -1.98
N ALA A 208 1.06 -11.05 -1.72
CA ALA A 208 0.16 -10.43 -2.70
C ALA A 208 0.94 -9.77 -3.86
N ASP A 209 2.12 -9.22 -3.58
CA ASP A 209 3.00 -8.60 -4.56
C ASP A 209 4.17 -9.50 -5.00
N HIS A 210 4.16 -10.75 -4.54
CA HIS A 210 5.19 -11.73 -4.85
C HIS A 210 6.59 -11.36 -4.36
N ILE A 211 6.64 -10.64 -3.22
CA ILE A 211 7.88 -10.20 -2.59
C ILE A 211 8.25 -11.21 -1.50
N PRO A 212 9.40 -11.90 -1.60
CA PRO A 212 9.70 -13.03 -0.70
C PRO A 212 10.06 -12.63 0.74
N GLY A 213 10.56 -11.41 0.97
CA GLY A 213 11.12 -11.02 2.26
C GLY A 213 12.40 -11.80 2.57
N LEU A 214 12.60 -12.16 3.83
CA LEU A 214 13.63 -13.08 4.29
C LEU A 214 13.13 -14.51 4.06
N GLU A 215 13.61 -15.18 3.01
CA GLU A 215 13.08 -16.48 2.59
C GLU A 215 13.18 -17.54 3.69
N LYS A 216 14.24 -17.49 4.49
CA LYS A 216 14.43 -18.42 5.62
C LYS A 216 15.11 -17.74 6.80
N HIS A 217 14.65 -18.11 7.99
CA HIS A 217 15.29 -17.82 9.26
C HIS A 217 15.46 -19.14 10.01
N GLU A 218 16.69 -19.50 10.39
CA GLU A 218 17.00 -20.79 11.05
C GLU A 218 16.40 -22.02 10.35
N GLY A 219 16.43 -22.02 9.01
CA GLY A 219 15.91 -23.12 8.19
C GLY A 219 14.39 -23.14 7.98
N LYS A 220 13.62 -22.25 8.63
CA LYS A 220 12.15 -22.13 8.48
C LYS A 220 11.79 -20.87 7.70
N ASN A 221 10.59 -20.85 7.09
CA ASN A 221 10.07 -19.64 6.44
C ASN A 221 9.84 -18.54 7.49
N CYS A 222 10.27 -17.32 7.18
CA CYS A 222 10.04 -16.16 8.02
C CYS A 222 8.63 -15.61 7.78
N GLY A 223 7.66 -16.06 8.56
CA GLY A 223 6.28 -15.56 8.52
C GLY A 223 6.03 -14.43 9.53
N GLU A 224 4.77 -13.99 9.62
CA GLU A 224 4.35 -12.86 10.45
C GLU A 224 4.76 -13.02 11.93
N ALA A 225 4.50 -14.18 12.52
CA ALA A 225 4.85 -14.43 13.94
C ALA A 225 6.38 -14.38 14.17
N THR A 226 7.18 -14.97 13.28
CA THR A 226 8.64 -14.93 13.36
C THR A 226 9.16 -13.50 13.18
N ALA A 227 8.62 -12.76 12.20
CA ALA A 227 9.00 -11.36 11.98
C ALA A 227 8.68 -10.48 13.21
N ALA A 228 7.52 -10.69 13.82
CA ALA A 228 7.10 -9.98 15.03
C ALA A 228 8.02 -10.31 16.23
N GLU A 229 8.40 -11.57 16.39
CA GLU A 229 9.34 -12.01 17.42
C GLU A 229 10.72 -11.38 17.23
N MET A 230 11.26 -11.41 16.00
CA MET A 230 12.57 -10.83 15.68
C MET A 230 12.63 -9.32 15.95
N LEU A 231 11.53 -8.59 15.71
CA LEU A 231 11.43 -7.15 15.99
C LEU A 231 10.84 -6.83 17.38
N SER A 232 10.68 -7.84 18.23
CA SER A 232 10.30 -7.62 19.61
C SER A 232 11.38 -6.81 20.35
N GLY A 233 10.95 -5.79 21.10
CA GLY A 233 11.87 -4.90 21.84
C GLY A 233 12.61 -3.86 20.99
N THR A 234 12.37 -3.77 19.68
CA THR A 234 12.88 -2.65 18.88
C THR A 234 11.98 -1.41 19.07
N HIS A 235 12.62 -0.23 19.20
CA HIS A 235 11.92 1.03 19.48
C HIS A 235 12.23 2.12 18.46
N SER A 236 13.07 1.82 17.46
CA SER A 236 13.49 2.78 16.45
C SER A 236 13.79 2.09 15.10
N ASN A 237 13.83 2.90 14.04
CA ASN A 237 14.29 2.42 12.73
C ASN A 237 15.74 1.91 12.77
N ALA A 238 16.59 2.47 13.65
CA ALA A 238 17.98 2.02 13.78
C ALA A 238 18.05 0.61 14.40
N ASP A 239 17.24 0.35 15.42
CA ASP A 239 17.18 -0.99 16.04
C ASP A 239 16.66 -2.02 15.04
N ALA A 240 15.57 -1.70 14.35
CA ALA A 240 14.97 -2.59 13.36
C ALA A 240 15.92 -2.85 12.17
N TYR A 241 16.61 -1.80 11.69
CA TYR A 241 17.62 -1.97 10.66
C TYR A 241 18.73 -2.93 11.08
N ALA A 242 19.24 -2.82 12.31
CA ALA A 242 20.28 -3.69 12.81
C ALA A 242 19.83 -5.17 12.80
N VAL A 243 18.62 -5.45 13.30
CA VAL A 243 18.04 -6.81 13.30
C VAL A 243 17.87 -7.34 11.87
N VAL A 244 17.25 -6.55 10.98
CA VAL A 244 16.97 -6.98 9.61
C VAL A 244 18.25 -7.14 8.79
N ALA A 245 19.22 -6.23 8.93
CA ALA A 245 20.50 -6.30 8.22
C ALA A 245 21.32 -7.53 8.67
N ASP A 246 21.34 -7.85 9.96
CA ASP A 246 21.98 -9.05 10.49
C ASP A 246 21.33 -10.32 9.93
N ALA A 247 20.02 -10.41 9.96
CA ALA A 247 19.26 -11.54 9.42
C ALA A 247 19.52 -11.75 7.91
N TYR A 248 19.51 -10.66 7.12
CA TYR A 248 19.83 -10.72 5.68
C TYR A 248 21.29 -11.12 5.45
N SER A 249 22.23 -10.56 6.23
CA SER A 249 23.66 -10.89 6.15
C SER A 249 23.91 -12.36 6.46
N GLY A 250 23.29 -12.88 7.50
CA GLY A 250 23.39 -14.28 7.89
C GLY A 250 22.81 -15.25 6.85
N THR A 251 21.70 -14.82 6.18
CA THR A 251 21.01 -15.66 5.19
C THR A 251 21.67 -15.61 3.82
N TYR A 252 22.08 -14.43 3.35
CA TYR A 252 22.50 -14.22 1.97
C TYR A 252 24.00 -13.96 1.79
N GLY A 253 24.77 -13.89 2.90
CA GLY A 253 26.21 -13.65 2.84
C GLY A 253 26.56 -12.39 2.04
N ASN A 254 27.46 -12.51 1.08
CA ASN A 254 27.92 -11.36 0.27
C ASN A 254 26.83 -10.70 -0.60
N ALA A 255 25.71 -11.38 -0.86
CA ALA A 255 24.60 -10.86 -1.66
C ALA A 255 23.54 -10.09 -0.82
N TRP A 256 23.71 -9.99 0.48
CA TRP A 256 22.69 -9.45 1.38
C TRP A 256 22.29 -8.00 1.06
N CYS A 257 23.25 -7.15 0.71
CA CYS A 257 22.94 -5.76 0.37
C CYS A 257 22.04 -5.64 -0.85
N ASP A 258 22.30 -6.45 -1.90
CA ASP A 258 21.50 -6.43 -3.12
C ASP A 258 20.09 -6.97 -2.85
N ARG A 259 19.97 -8.04 -2.05
CA ARG A 259 18.67 -8.59 -1.61
C ARG A 259 17.88 -7.58 -0.77
N PHE A 260 18.53 -6.97 0.21
CA PHE A 260 17.93 -5.96 1.08
C PHE A 260 17.40 -4.78 0.26
N VAL A 261 18.22 -4.21 -0.62
CA VAL A 261 17.87 -3.04 -1.43
C VAL A 261 16.74 -3.34 -2.39
N GLU A 262 16.72 -4.51 -3.02
CA GLU A 262 15.62 -4.94 -3.88
C GLU A 262 14.31 -5.04 -3.11
N GLN A 263 14.29 -5.79 -1.99
CA GLN A 263 13.08 -5.96 -1.18
C GLN A 263 12.57 -4.61 -0.65
N ALA A 264 13.46 -3.78 -0.13
CA ALA A 264 13.12 -2.46 0.38
C ALA A 264 12.51 -1.53 -0.70
N ALA A 265 13.07 -1.56 -1.90
CA ALA A 265 12.56 -0.75 -3.03
C ALA A 265 11.18 -1.19 -3.52
N LEU A 266 10.85 -2.49 -3.38
CA LEU A 266 9.56 -3.06 -3.75
C LEU A 266 8.48 -2.81 -2.68
N LEU A 267 8.83 -2.91 -1.39
CA LEU A 267 7.92 -2.79 -0.26
C LEU A 267 7.62 -1.34 0.14
N TRP A 268 8.56 -0.42 -0.10
CA TRP A 268 8.40 0.95 0.36
C TRP A 268 7.33 1.70 -0.42
N ILE A 269 6.33 2.24 0.28
CA ILE A 269 5.38 3.21 -0.29
C ILE A 269 6.07 4.58 -0.36
N ARG A 270 6.21 5.11 -1.56
CA ARG A 270 6.93 6.36 -1.82
C ARG A 270 6.07 7.56 -1.46
N ARG A 271 6.70 8.58 -0.86
CA ARG A 271 6.00 9.72 -0.24
C ARG A 271 6.39 11.06 -0.85
N THR A 272 7.35 11.08 -1.76
CA THR A 272 7.84 12.33 -2.35
C THR A 272 7.37 12.50 -3.80
N ALA A 273 7.39 13.74 -4.30
CA ALA A 273 6.99 14.04 -5.67
C ALA A 273 7.88 13.32 -6.69
N LEU A 274 9.18 13.20 -6.41
CA LEU A 274 10.14 12.50 -7.27
C LEU A 274 10.04 10.98 -7.17
N ALA A 275 9.48 10.45 -6.08
CA ALA A 275 9.28 9.04 -5.83
C ALA A 275 10.50 8.14 -6.16
N PRO A 276 11.72 8.45 -5.70
CA PRO A 276 12.90 7.70 -6.08
C PRO A 276 12.82 6.27 -5.54
N VAL A 277 13.32 5.29 -6.29
CA VAL A 277 13.29 3.87 -5.91
C VAL A 277 14.03 3.57 -4.60
N HIS A 278 14.92 4.45 -4.18
CA HIS A 278 15.70 4.34 -2.95
C HIS A 278 15.16 5.20 -1.79
N GLU A 279 13.93 5.69 -1.87
CA GLU A 279 13.33 6.56 -0.82
C GLU A 279 13.30 5.91 0.56
N PHE A 280 13.25 4.57 0.62
CA PHE A 280 13.36 3.79 1.87
C PHE A 280 14.62 4.11 2.69
N LEU A 281 15.68 4.66 2.07
CA LEU A 281 16.88 5.09 2.80
C LEU A 281 16.59 6.18 3.83
N SER A 282 15.45 6.85 3.74
CA SER A 282 15.00 7.83 4.74
C SER A 282 14.81 7.24 6.15
N VAL A 283 14.63 5.92 6.26
CA VAL A 283 14.50 5.20 7.54
C VAL A 283 15.70 4.31 7.85
N VAL A 284 16.71 4.30 7.00
CA VAL A 284 17.97 3.56 7.21
C VAL A 284 18.99 4.47 7.90
N PRO A 285 19.71 4.01 8.93
CA PRO A 285 20.73 4.80 9.63
C PRO A 285 21.83 5.31 8.69
N ARG A 286 22.36 6.49 8.98
CA ARG A 286 23.51 7.04 8.23
C ARG A 286 24.74 6.12 8.38
N GLY A 287 25.55 6.05 7.33
CA GLY A 287 26.77 5.19 7.32
C GLY A 287 26.48 3.73 6.98
N HIS A 288 25.27 3.40 6.51
CA HIS A 288 24.93 2.06 6.03
C HIS A 288 25.80 1.60 4.85
N SER A 289 25.96 0.27 4.68
CA SER A 289 26.77 -0.36 3.61
C SER A 289 26.04 -0.50 2.26
N LEU A 290 24.81 0.00 2.12
CA LEU A 290 23.93 -0.26 0.98
C LEU A 290 24.23 0.58 -0.28
N ALA A 291 25.13 1.56 -0.22
CA ALA A 291 25.35 2.53 -1.30
C ALA A 291 25.71 1.87 -2.66
N ARG A 292 26.49 0.80 -2.65
CA ARG A 292 26.84 0.03 -3.86
C ARG A 292 25.60 -0.66 -4.44
N ALA A 293 24.81 -1.31 -3.62
CA ALA A 293 23.61 -2.03 -4.03
C ALA A 293 22.54 -1.07 -4.58
N VAL A 294 22.41 0.12 -3.99
CA VAL A 294 21.52 1.17 -4.49
C VAL A 294 21.95 1.62 -5.89
N ARG A 295 23.25 1.85 -6.13
CA ARG A 295 23.75 2.17 -7.48
C ARG A 295 23.44 1.05 -8.46
N ALA A 296 23.72 -0.20 -8.10
CA ALA A 296 23.43 -1.36 -8.94
C ALA A 296 21.94 -1.50 -9.28
N LEU A 297 21.04 -1.17 -8.32
CA LEU A 297 19.60 -1.11 -8.57
C LEU A 297 19.26 -0.03 -9.63
N HIS A 298 19.82 1.17 -9.52
CA HIS A 298 19.60 2.23 -10.50
C HIS A 298 20.08 1.85 -11.90
N ASP A 299 21.32 1.34 -12.01
CA ASP A 299 21.89 0.92 -13.29
C ASP A 299 21.03 -0.17 -13.96
N ARG A 300 20.54 -1.12 -13.19
CA ARG A 300 19.64 -2.18 -13.65
C ARG A 300 18.32 -1.64 -14.19
N ILE A 301 17.70 -0.70 -13.48
CA ILE A 301 16.44 -0.07 -13.91
C ILE A 301 16.67 0.67 -15.23
N GLN A 302 17.69 1.51 -15.31
CA GLN A 302 18.00 2.27 -16.52
C GLN A 302 18.27 1.35 -17.72
N MET A 303 19.05 0.28 -17.53
CA MET A 303 19.31 -0.71 -18.59
C MET A 303 18.02 -1.35 -19.12
N LYS A 304 17.13 -1.76 -18.23
CA LYS A 304 15.85 -2.37 -18.63
C LYS A 304 14.92 -1.38 -19.35
N GLU A 305 14.95 -0.10 -18.98
CA GLU A 305 14.18 0.95 -19.66
C GLU A 305 14.71 1.18 -21.11
N VAL A 306 16.01 1.20 -21.30
CA VAL A 306 16.62 1.33 -22.63
C VAL A 306 16.21 0.16 -23.51
N ILE A 307 16.34 -1.07 -23.02
CA ILE A 307 15.95 -2.29 -23.78
C ILE A 307 14.46 -2.26 -24.14
N ALA A 308 13.58 -1.86 -23.21
CA ALA A 308 12.15 -1.78 -23.48
C ALA A 308 11.81 -0.71 -24.52
N HIS A 309 12.52 0.42 -24.50
CA HIS A 309 12.34 1.49 -25.49
C HIS A 309 12.78 1.07 -26.90
N GLU A 310 13.94 0.42 -27.01
CA GLU A 310 14.44 -0.11 -28.29
C GLU A 310 13.51 -1.15 -28.89
N ALA A 311 12.96 -2.06 -28.08
CA ALA A 311 11.99 -3.06 -28.53
C ALA A 311 10.72 -2.42 -29.12
N THR A 312 10.23 -1.32 -28.49
CA THR A 312 9.01 -0.61 -28.95
C THR A 312 9.22 0.18 -30.24
N GLN A 313 10.47 0.50 -30.62
CA GLN A 313 10.78 1.21 -31.87
C GLN A 313 10.95 0.25 -33.08
N GLN A 314 11.04 -1.05 -32.85
CA GLN A 314 11.23 -2.07 -33.88
C GLN A 314 9.91 -2.73 -34.34
N ASP A 315 8.82 -2.50 -33.64
CA ASP A 315 7.46 -2.90 -33.98
C ASP A 315 6.70 -1.75 -34.68
#